data_0863e0235821c902c3cf0013acf8a51d
#
_entry.id   0863e0235821c902c3cf0013acf8a51d
#
_cell.length_a   1.000
_cell.length_b   1.000
_cell.length_c   1.000
_cell.angle_alpha   90.00
_cell.angle_beta   90.00
_cell.angle_gamma   90.00
#
_symmetry.space_group_name_H-M   'P 1'
#
loop_
_entity.id
_entity.type
_entity.pdbx_description
1 polymer ?
#
loop_
_entity_poly.entity_id
_entity_poly.type
_entity_poly.pdbx_seq_one_letter_code
_entity_poly.pdbx_strand_id
1 'polypeptide(L)'
;GDVYKRQEQKADLEKLYEFDLMQEGGHIAGWLVDGEVKEQFLEKLRSYEEQMTEKYKDLSDEPMVYAVGDGNHSLATAKACYEKLKKNHQWEHIKDHPARYALVELENLHDDSQQFEPIHRVITGTDPEELIRALKTECCSEEGQTIRCYYGKKEEVLHLNLHKHQLAVDKIQTFLDKYLKDNSGCIDYIHGEDVLKELSKEEQTIGIELPAMEKDQLFPSVMTDGTLPRKTFSMGHASEKRYYIEGRAIK
;
A
#
# COMPACT_ATOMS: atom_id res chain seq x y z
N GLY A 1 22.31 14.76 -7.31
CA GLY A 1 22.20 15.35 -8.66
C GLY A 1 20.79 15.79 -9.04
N ASP A 2 19.75 15.07 -8.63
CA ASP A 2 18.39 15.35 -9.10
C ASP A 2 17.69 16.52 -8.41
N VAL A 3 18.03 16.84 -7.18
CA VAL A 3 17.44 17.98 -6.44
C VAL A 3 17.83 19.31 -7.09
N TYR A 4 19.06 19.46 -7.52
CA TYR A 4 19.52 20.69 -8.20
C TYR A 4 18.87 20.86 -9.59
N LYS A 5 18.73 19.80 -10.36
CA LYS A 5 18.04 19.85 -11.66
C LYS A 5 16.56 20.19 -11.54
N ARG A 6 15.89 19.73 -10.47
CA ARG A 6 14.50 20.10 -10.16
C ARG A 6 14.37 21.58 -9.79
N GLN A 7 15.35 22.18 -9.12
CA GLN A 7 15.32 23.60 -8.76
C GLN A 7 15.53 24.51 -9.95
N GLU A 8 16.43 24.15 -10.89
CA GLU A 8 16.61 24.91 -12.13
C GLU A 8 15.38 24.89 -13.03
N GLN A 9 14.71 23.75 -13.14
CA GLN A 9 13.46 23.63 -13.94
C GLN A 9 12.26 24.37 -13.32
N LYS A 10 12.24 24.58 -11.99
CA LYS A 10 11.15 25.32 -11.32
C LYS A 10 11.19 26.82 -11.62
N ALA A 11 12.36 27.38 -11.97
CA ALA A 11 12.52 28.82 -12.18
C ALA A 11 11.68 29.36 -13.34
N ASP A 12 11.37 28.51 -14.33
CA ASP A 12 10.64 28.89 -15.55
C ASP A 12 9.16 28.46 -15.51
N LEU A 13 8.69 27.80 -14.44
CA LEU A 13 7.31 27.34 -14.34
C LEU A 13 6.43 28.35 -13.59
N GLU A 14 5.18 28.48 -14.03
CA GLU A 14 4.16 29.26 -13.34
C GLU A 14 3.85 28.64 -11.97
N LYS A 15 4.08 29.40 -10.88
CA LYS A 15 3.69 28.99 -9.55
C LYS A 15 2.19 29.22 -9.37
N LEU A 16 1.45 28.16 -9.05
CA LEU A 16 0.00 28.21 -8.85
C LEU A 16 -0.35 28.54 -7.40
N TYR A 17 0.37 27.99 -6.45
CA TYR A 17 0.13 28.22 -5.02
C TYR A 17 1.38 27.91 -4.18
N GLU A 18 1.42 28.49 -2.98
CA GLU A 18 2.42 28.24 -1.95
C GLU A 18 1.85 28.68 -0.60
N PHE A 19 1.79 27.77 0.36
CA PHE A 19 1.27 28.06 1.70
C PHE A 19 1.67 26.98 2.72
N ASP A 20 1.54 27.31 4.01
CA ASP A 20 1.69 26.37 5.10
C ASP A 20 0.39 25.62 5.33
N LEU A 21 0.51 24.29 5.54
CA LEU A 21 -0.63 23.44 5.84
C LEU A 21 -1.06 23.61 7.30
N MET A 22 -2.38 23.49 7.55
CA MET A 22 -2.91 23.55 8.91
C MET A 22 -2.38 22.38 9.76
N GLN A 23 -2.47 22.53 11.10
CA GLN A 23 -2.10 21.49 12.07
C GLN A 23 -0.64 21.02 11.93
N GLU A 24 0.27 21.94 11.65
CA GLU A 24 1.69 21.66 11.48
C GLU A 24 2.00 20.62 10.37
N GLY A 25 1.11 20.49 9.38
CA GLY A 25 1.21 19.56 8.25
C GLY A 25 2.34 19.89 7.24
N GLY A 26 3.18 20.90 7.55
CA GLY A 26 4.30 21.30 6.71
C GLY A 26 3.96 22.38 5.70
N HIS A 27 4.79 22.52 4.68
CA HIS A 27 4.70 23.54 3.64
C HIS A 27 4.45 22.90 2.27
N ILE A 28 3.60 23.50 1.45
CA ILE A 28 3.34 23.03 0.09
C ILE A 28 3.43 24.16 -0.92
N ALA A 29 4.00 23.85 -2.08
CA ALA A 29 4.02 24.74 -3.24
C ALA A 29 3.75 23.93 -4.52
N GLY A 30 2.94 24.48 -5.42
CA GLY A 30 2.57 23.85 -6.68
C GLY A 30 2.91 24.73 -7.89
N TRP A 31 3.34 24.10 -8.97
CA TRP A 31 3.67 24.73 -10.25
C TRP A 31 2.91 24.05 -11.39
N LEU A 32 2.50 24.86 -12.36
CA LEU A 32 1.92 24.34 -13.59
C LEU A 32 3.03 23.73 -14.47
N VAL A 33 2.88 22.48 -14.83
CA VAL A 33 3.77 21.81 -15.77
C VAL A 33 3.07 21.72 -17.12
N ASP A 34 3.47 22.56 -18.05
CA ASP A 34 2.94 22.61 -19.42
C ASP A 34 4.06 22.71 -20.46
N GLY A 35 3.70 22.90 -21.74
CA GLY A 35 4.61 23.10 -22.84
C GLY A 35 5.69 22.03 -22.95
N GLU A 36 6.92 22.47 -23.16
CA GLU A 36 8.08 21.59 -23.36
C GLU A 36 8.41 20.75 -22.11
N VAL A 37 8.27 21.33 -20.92
CA VAL A 37 8.54 20.62 -19.66
C VAL A 37 7.57 19.45 -19.47
N LYS A 38 6.30 19.62 -19.85
CA LYS A 38 5.32 18.54 -19.84
C LYS A 38 5.72 17.42 -20.80
N GLU A 39 6.14 17.73 -22.01
CA GLU A 39 6.55 16.73 -22.98
C GLU A 39 7.79 15.95 -22.50
N GLN A 40 8.77 16.63 -21.91
CA GLN A 40 9.93 15.99 -21.30
C GLN A 40 9.54 15.08 -20.13
N PHE A 41 8.58 15.48 -19.32
CA PHE A 41 8.08 14.66 -18.22
C PHE A 41 7.37 13.40 -18.75
N LEU A 42 6.52 13.53 -19.74
CA LEU A 42 5.83 12.40 -20.36
C LEU A 42 6.81 11.42 -21.02
N GLU A 43 7.88 11.92 -21.65
CA GLU A 43 8.93 11.07 -22.21
C GLU A 43 9.66 10.26 -21.13
N LYS A 44 9.96 10.88 -20.00
CA LYS A 44 10.56 10.18 -18.85
C LYS A 44 9.63 9.11 -18.29
N LEU A 45 8.31 9.36 -18.24
CA LEU A 45 7.34 8.34 -17.81
C LEU A 45 7.30 7.16 -18.79
N ARG A 46 7.31 7.40 -20.09
CA ARG A 46 7.38 6.31 -21.10
C ARG A 46 8.64 5.48 -20.94
N SER A 47 9.80 6.13 -20.81
CA SER A 47 11.06 5.42 -20.55
C SER A 47 11.03 4.61 -19.26
N TYR A 48 10.38 5.12 -18.21
CA TYR A 48 10.17 4.37 -16.97
C TYR A 48 9.26 3.15 -17.18
N GLU A 49 8.17 3.30 -17.92
CA GLU A 49 7.27 2.19 -18.27
C GLU A 49 8.00 1.06 -19.01
N GLU A 50 8.84 1.42 -20.00
CA GLU A 50 9.68 0.46 -20.73
C GLU A 50 10.67 -0.27 -19.80
N GLN A 51 11.33 0.46 -18.90
CA GLN A 51 12.26 -0.12 -17.93
C GLN A 51 11.57 -1.07 -16.95
N MET A 52 10.38 -0.73 -16.46
CA MET A 52 9.63 -1.59 -15.55
C MET A 52 9.08 -2.82 -16.27
N THR A 53 8.64 -2.68 -17.50
CA THR A 53 8.21 -3.79 -18.34
C THR A 53 9.34 -4.79 -18.54
N GLU A 54 10.53 -4.33 -18.89
CA GLU A 54 11.71 -5.19 -19.03
C GLU A 54 12.13 -5.83 -17.70
N LYS A 55 12.10 -5.05 -16.59
CA LYS A 55 12.48 -5.54 -15.27
C LYS A 55 11.61 -6.69 -14.77
N TYR A 56 10.32 -6.63 -15.06
CA TYR A 56 9.33 -7.58 -14.53
C TYR A 56 8.75 -8.55 -15.55
N LYS A 57 9.29 -8.61 -16.77
CA LYS A 57 8.81 -9.48 -17.85
C LYS A 57 8.70 -10.97 -17.48
N ASP A 58 9.56 -11.46 -16.56
CA ASP A 58 9.57 -12.83 -16.11
C ASP A 58 8.51 -13.11 -15.01
N LEU A 59 7.88 -12.07 -14.47
CA LEU A 59 6.85 -12.19 -13.43
C LEU A 59 5.42 -12.11 -14.00
N SER A 60 5.22 -11.39 -15.09
CA SER A 60 3.90 -11.17 -15.68
C SER A 60 4.01 -10.84 -17.16
N ASP A 61 3.06 -11.30 -17.96
CA ASP A 61 2.90 -10.90 -19.36
C ASP A 61 2.52 -9.41 -19.51
N GLU A 62 1.87 -8.86 -18.47
CA GLU A 62 1.52 -7.44 -18.35
C GLU A 62 2.11 -6.88 -17.04
N PRO A 63 3.40 -6.52 -17.02
CA PRO A 63 4.05 -6.04 -15.82
C PRO A 63 3.41 -4.77 -15.26
N MET A 64 3.30 -4.72 -13.94
CA MET A 64 2.78 -3.56 -13.23
C MET A 64 3.81 -2.42 -13.24
N VAL A 65 3.35 -1.22 -13.61
CA VAL A 65 4.17 0.00 -13.62
C VAL A 65 3.72 0.97 -12.52
N TYR A 66 2.42 1.04 -12.29
CA TYR A 66 1.80 1.92 -11.31
C TYR A 66 0.93 1.13 -10.35
N ALA A 67 0.87 1.57 -9.10
CA ALA A 67 -0.04 1.04 -8.08
C ALA A 67 -0.82 2.18 -7.44
N VAL A 68 -2.08 1.92 -7.13
CA VAL A 68 -2.91 2.87 -6.37
C VAL A 68 -2.64 2.67 -4.89
N GLY A 69 -1.95 3.62 -4.26
CA GLY A 69 -1.61 3.59 -2.85
C GLY A 69 -2.75 4.03 -1.93
N ASP A 70 -3.59 4.99 -2.37
CA ASP A 70 -4.76 5.47 -1.64
C ASP A 70 -5.91 5.81 -2.58
N GLY A 71 -7.13 5.89 -2.06
CA GLY A 71 -8.33 6.21 -2.84
C GLY A 71 -8.90 5.05 -3.66
N ASN A 72 -8.53 3.80 -3.41
CA ASN A 72 -8.96 2.61 -4.16
C ASN A 72 -10.48 2.50 -4.29
N HIS A 73 -11.22 2.70 -3.21
CA HIS A 73 -12.69 2.67 -3.22
C HIS A 73 -13.30 3.82 -4.03
N SER A 74 -12.73 5.01 -3.92
CA SER A 74 -13.18 6.20 -4.66
C SER A 74 -12.97 6.02 -6.16
N LEU A 75 -11.79 5.53 -6.57
CA LEU A 75 -11.49 5.23 -7.97
C LEU A 75 -12.36 4.11 -8.53
N ALA A 76 -12.59 3.04 -7.77
CA ALA A 76 -13.48 1.95 -8.18
C ALA A 76 -14.93 2.44 -8.38
N THR A 77 -15.41 3.30 -7.47
CA THR A 77 -16.75 3.92 -7.59
C THR A 77 -16.83 4.85 -8.79
N ALA A 78 -15.83 5.71 -9.01
CA ALA A 78 -15.77 6.60 -10.17
C ALA A 78 -15.77 5.80 -11.48
N LYS A 79 -14.97 4.73 -11.57
CA LYS A 79 -14.99 3.80 -12.70
C LYS A 79 -16.37 3.21 -12.92
N ALA A 80 -17.02 2.69 -11.88
CA ALA A 80 -18.36 2.11 -11.99
C ALA A 80 -19.40 3.11 -12.47
N CYS A 81 -19.32 4.38 -12.04
CA CYS A 81 -20.19 5.45 -12.51
C CYS A 81 -19.97 5.74 -14.00
N TYR A 82 -18.72 5.82 -14.44
CA TYR A 82 -18.40 6.03 -15.86
C TYR A 82 -18.85 4.86 -16.72
N GLU A 83 -18.68 3.61 -16.27
CA GLU A 83 -19.16 2.43 -16.99
C GLU A 83 -20.70 2.43 -17.17
N LYS A 84 -21.47 2.97 -16.20
CA LYS A 84 -22.90 3.20 -16.36
C LYS A 84 -23.23 4.25 -17.43
N LEU A 85 -22.45 5.35 -17.47
CA LEU A 85 -22.59 6.36 -18.52
C LEU A 85 -22.36 5.75 -19.89
N LYS A 86 -21.32 4.94 -20.07
CA LYS A 86 -21.01 4.23 -21.33
C LYS A 86 -22.15 3.34 -21.82
N LYS A 87 -22.86 2.68 -20.92
CA LYS A 87 -24.01 1.81 -21.29
C LYS A 87 -25.19 2.60 -21.81
N ASN A 88 -25.35 3.85 -21.42
CA ASN A 88 -26.52 4.67 -21.71
C ASN A 88 -26.30 5.71 -22.83
N HIS A 89 -25.08 5.82 -23.34
CA HIS A 89 -24.69 6.83 -24.33
C HIS A 89 -23.87 6.21 -25.46
N GLN A 90 -23.91 6.83 -26.64
CA GLN A 90 -22.99 6.47 -27.72
C GLN A 90 -21.59 6.94 -27.39
N TRP A 91 -20.57 6.17 -27.80
CA TRP A 91 -19.16 6.45 -27.51
C TRP A 91 -18.75 7.88 -27.91
N GLU A 92 -19.16 8.35 -29.08
CA GLU A 92 -18.84 9.70 -29.56
C GLU A 92 -19.28 10.83 -28.63
N HIS A 93 -20.34 10.62 -27.83
CA HIS A 93 -20.84 11.61 -26.88
C HIS A 93 -20.14 11.57 -25.53
N ILE A 94 -19.41 10.50 -25.21
CA ILE A 94 -18.81 10.32 -23.87
C ILE A 94 -17.31 10.10 -23.89
N LYS A 95 -16.67 9.97 -25.05
CA LYS A 95 -15.23 9.73 -25.17
C LYS A 95 -14.39 10.80 -24.48
N ASP A 96 -14.85 12.05 -24.52
CA ASP A 96 -14.19 13.22 -23.91
C ASP A 96 -14.86 13.69 -22.63
N HIS A 97 -15.83 12.92 -22.11
CA HIS A 97 -16.55 13.27 -20.88
C HIS A 97 -15.60 13.35 -19.68
N PRO A 98 -15.69 14.40 -18.84
CA PRO A 98 -14.78 14.58 -17.69
C PRO A 98 -14.72 13.38 -16.73
N ALA A 99 -15.82 12.67 -16.53
CA ALA A 99 -15.90 11.50 -15.66
C ALA A 99 -15.05 10.31 -16.14
N ARG A 100 -14.52 10.35 -17.37
CA ARG A 100 -13.58 9.34 -17.89
C ARG A 100 -12.23 9.37 -17.17
N TYR A 101 -11.86 10.50 -16.60
CA TYR A 101 -10.53 10.74 -16.05
C TYR A 101 -10.61 10.99 -14.55
N ALA A 102 -9.65 10.51 -13.81
CA ALA A 102 -9.44 10.84 -12.41
C ALA A 102 -8.24 11.78 -12.27
N LEU A 103 -8.32 12.71 -11.30
CA LEU A 103 -7.14 13.44 -10.85
C LEU A 103 -6.39 12.54 -9.87
N VAL A 104 -5.10 12.36 -10.10
CA VAL A 104 -4.23 11.52 -9.26
C VAL A 104 -2.94 12.27 -8.95
N GLU A 105 -2.37 12.00 -7.80
CA GLU A 105 -1.01 12.38 -7.44
C GLU A 105 -0.08 11.21 -7.79
N LEU A 106 1.01 11.50 -8.49
CA LEU A 106 2.03 10.51 -8.82
C LEU A 106 3.21 10.67 -7.88
N GLU A 107 3.47 9.64 -7.08
CA GLU A 107 4.54 9.63 -6.09
C GLU A 107 5.62 8.62 -6.45
N ASN A 108 6.86 8.92 -6.06
CA ASN A 108 7.95 7.97 -6.14
C ASN A 108 7.93 7.04 -4.93
N LEU A 109 7.57 5.78 -5.13
CA LEU A 109 7.55 4.75 -4.09
C LEU A 109 8.88 4.65 -3.32
N HIS A 110 10.01 4.90 -3.98
CA HIS A 110 11.34 4.78 -3.41
C HIS A 110 11.86 6.09 -2.77
N ASP A 111 11.01 7.12 -2.64
CA ASP A 111 11.39 8.33 -1.91
C ASP A 111 11.66 8.01 -0.43
N ASP A 112 12.76 8.53 0.11
CA ASP A 112 13.19 8.22 1.48
C ASP A 112 12.24 8.74 2.56
N SER A 113 11.41 9.74 2.22
CA SER A 113 10.37 10.25 3.12
C SER A 113 9.20 9.28 3.30
N GLN A 114 9.03 8.33 2.38
CA GLN A 114 7.97 7.33 2.46
C GLN A 114 8.47 6.10 3.21
N GLN A 115 7.87 5.79 4.34
CA GLN A 115 8.17 4.59 5.11
C GLN A 115 6.95 3.70 5.21
N PHE A 116 7.16 2.40 5.06
CA PHE A 116 6.13 1.38 5.27
C PHE A 116 6.24 0.84 6.68
N GLU A 117 5.26 1.15 7.50
CA GLU A 117 5.17 0.63 8.85
C GLU A 117 4.34 -0.66 8.87
N PRO A 118 4.81 -1.73 9.54
CA PRO A 118 4.07 -2.97 9.63
C PRO A 118 2.81 -2.76 10.47
N ILE A 119 1.75 -3.45 10.08
CA ILE A 119 0.53 -3.56 10.88
C ILE A 119 0.48 -4.98 11.43
N HIS A 120 0.55 -5.10 12.75
CA HIS A 120 0.55 -6.38 13.45
C HIS A 120 -0.86 -6.94 13.61
N ARG A 121 -0.98 -8.17 14.03
CA ARG A 121 -2.25 -8.86 14.26
C ARG A 121 -2.40 -9.19 15.74
N VAL A 122 -3.56 -8.87 16.32
CA VAL A 122 -3.99 -9.36 17.63
C VAL A 122 -5.21 -10.23 17.42
N ILE A 123 -5.20 -11.42 17.98
CA ILE A 123 -6.33 -12.33 17.95
C ILE A 123 -6.80 -12.54 19.40
N THR A 124 -8.05 -12.19 19.67
CA THR A 124 -8.69 -12.31 20.98
C THR A 124 -9.75 -13.40 20.98
N GLY A 125 -10.04 -14.01 22.13
CA GLY A 125 -11.06 -15.04 22.28
C GLY A 125 -10.69 -16.38 21.64
N THR A 126 -9.38 -16.68 21.57
CA THR A 126 -8.84 -17.95 21.07
C THR A 126 -7.87 -18.55 22.07
N ASP A 127 -7.60 -19.85 21.98
CA ASP A 127 -6.49 -20.47 22.72
C ASP A 127 -5.17 -20.19 21.99
N PRO A 128 -4.25 -19.39 22.59
CA PRO A 128 -2.98 -19.05 21.97
C PRO A 128 -2.10 -20.24 21.63
N GLU A 129 -2.07 -21.29 22.47
CA GLU A 129 -1.22 -22.46 22.24
C GLU A 129 -1.76 -23.33 21.11
N GLU A 130 -3.07 -23.42 20.97
CA GLU A 130 -3.72 -24.12 19.87
C GLU A 130 -3.47 -23.40 18.53
N LEU A 131 -3.66 -22.07 18.51
CA LEU A 131 -3.39 -21.25 17.32
C LEU A 131 -1.91 -21.34 16.89
N ILE A 132 -0.96 -21.24 17.84
CA ILE A 132 0.48 -21.38 17.53
C ILE A 132 0.80 -22.76 17.00
N ARG A 133 0.21 -23.82 17.54
CA ARG A 133 0.43 -25.19 17.03
C ARG A 133 -0.06 -25.34 15.60
N ALA A 134 -1.23 -24.80 15.28
CA ALA A 134 -1.77 -24.78 13.91
C ALA A 134 -0.88 -23.96 12.98
N LEU A 135 -0.45 -22.75 13.43
CA LEU A 135 0.43 -21.88 12.68
C LEU A 135 1.78 -22.55 12.36
N LYS A 136 2.39 -23.20 13.34
CA LYS A 136 3.63 -23.97 13.14
C LYS A 136 3.45 -25.07 12.08
N THR A 137 2.36 -25.77 12.13
CA THR A 137 2.08 -26.89 11.22
C THR A 137 1.85 -26.43 9.78
N GLU A 138 1.11 -25.30 9.59
CA GLU A 138 0.68 -24.88 8.26
C GLU A 138 1.62 -23.86 7.59
N CYS A 139 2.32 -23.05 8.38
CA CYS A 139 3.02 -21.88 7.88
C CYS A 139 4.52 -21.85 8.13
N CYS A 140 5.06 -22.70 9.01
CA CYS A 140 6.44 -22.59 9.45
C CYS A 140 7.36 -23.67 8.85
N SER A 141 8.66 -23.36 8.86
CA SER A 141 9.77 -24.24 8.50
C SER A 141 10.95 -24.01 9.45
N GLU A 142 12.05 -24.74 9.25
CA GLU A 142 13.26 -24.57 10.06
C GLU A 142 13.96 -23.23 9.78
N GLU A 143 13.86 -22.75 8.54
CA GLU A 143 14.45 -21.50 8.07
C GLU A 143 13.38 -20.66 7.33
N GLY A 144 13.53 -19.33 7.35
CA GLY A 144 12.63 -18.44 6.63
C GLY A 144 12.51 -17.06 7.27
N GLN A 145 11.54 -16.30 6.80
CA GLN A 145 11.30 -14.97 7.35
C GLN A 145 10.76 -15.06 8.78
N THR A 146 11.38 -14.33 9.68
CA THR A 146 11.05 -14.37 11.11
C THR A 146 9.82 -13.55 11.43
N ILE A 147 8.94 -14.11 12.27
CA ILE A 147 7.87 -13.43 12.98
C ILE A 147 8.00 -13.71 14.48
N ARG A 148 7.37 -12.87 15.32
CA ARG A 148 7.27 -13.10 16.76
C ARG A 148 5.81 -13.19 17.19
N CYS A 149 5.55 -14.13 18.08
CA CYS A 149 4.23 -14.32 18.68
C CYS A 149 4.32 -14.07 20.18
N TYR A 150 3.41 -13.23 20.70
CA TYR A 150 3.34 -12.87 22.13
C TYR A 150 2.01 -13.35 22.71
N TYR A 151 2.05 -14.00 23.88
CA TYR A 151 0.84 -14.40 24.61
C TYR A 151 1.15 -14.61 26.09
N GLY A 152 0.37 -13.97 26.97
CA GLY A 152 0.64 -13.92 28.39
C GLY A 152 2.02 -13.33 28.68
N LYS A 153 2.94 -14.18 29.18
CA LYS A 153 4.35 -13.82 29.43
C LYS A 153 5.32 -14.52 28.47
N LYS A 154 4.79 -15.19 27.45
CA LYS A 154 5.58 -15.97 26.51
C LYS A 154 5.84 -15.16 25.25
N GLU A 155 7.02 -15.38 24.67
CA GLU A 155 7.41 -14.93 23.34
C GLU A 155 7.91 -16.17 22.58
N GLU A 156 7.40 -16.35 21.36
CA GLU A 156 7.90 -17.38 20.45
C GLU A 156 8.35 -16.78 19.14
N VAL A 157 9.51 -17.20 18.68
CA VAL A 157 10.05 -16.83 17.37
C VAL A 157 9.76 -17.96 16.40
N LEU A 158 9.12 -17.64 15.28
CA LEU A 158 8.75 -18.59 14.24
C LEU A 158 9.35 -18.16 12.91
N HIS A 159 9.65 -19.13 12.04
CA HIS A 159 10.17 -18.90 10.70
C HIS A 159 9.12 -19.35 9.69
N LEU A 160 8.67 -18.42 8.85
CA LEU A 160 7.62 -18.67 7.85
C LEU A 160 8.19 -19.32 6.61
N ASN A 161 7.54 -20.39 6.14
CA ASN A 161 7.77 -20.97 4.84
C ASN A 161 7.08 -20.13 3.77
N LEU A 162 7.80 -19.21 3.15
CA LEU A 162 7.31 -18.33 2.09
C LEU A 162 7.83 -18.79 0.73
N HIS A 163 6.98 -18.74 -0.29
CA HIS A 163 7.46 -18.83 -1.65
C HIS A 163 8.08 -17.50 -2.12
N LYS A 164 8.76 -17.52 -3.25
CA LYS A 164 9.41 -16.35 -3.82
C LYS A 164 8.39 -15.22 -4.00
N HIS A 165 8.72 -14.04 -3.49
CA HIS A 165 7.90 -12.81 -3.49
C HIS A 165 6.67 -12.80 -2.57
N GLN A 166 6.35 -13.90 -1.88
CA GLN A 166 5.28 -13.91 -0.89
C GLN A 166 5.64 -13.05 0.33
N LEU A 167 4.69 -12.28 0.80
CA LEU A 167 4.85 -11.48 2.02
C LEU A 167 4.42 -12.27 3.27
N ALA A 168 5.13 -12.04 4.38
CA ALA A 168 4.74 -12.61 5.67
C ALA A 168 3.29 -12.28 6.06
N VAL A 169 2.88 -11.04 5.82
CA VAL A 169 1.51 -10.57 6.10
C VAL A 169 0.46 -11.33 5.29
N ASP A 170 0.74 -11.65 4.01
CA ASP A 170 -0.16 -12.43 3.17
C ASP A 170 -0.33 -13.87 3.70
N LYS A 171 0.80 -14.53 3.99
CA LYS A 171 0.81 -15.88 4.56
C LYS A 171 0.01 -15.96 5.87
N ILE A 172 0.28 -15.03 6.79
CA ILE A 172 -0.39 -14.97 8.09
C ILE A 172 -1.87 -14.62 7.96
N GLN A 173 -2.23 -13.65 7.13
CA GLN A 173 -3.63 -13.26 6.94
C GLN A 173 -4.44 -14.41 6.33
N THR A 174 -3.90 -15.08 5.32
CA THR A 174 -4.54 -16.24 4.68
C THR A 174 -4.76 -17.37 5.70
N PHE A 175 -3.76 -17.65 6.52
CA PHE A 175 -3.88 -18.63 7.60
C PHE A 175 -4.96 -18.23 8.61
N LEU A 176 -4.93 -16.99 9.11
CA LEU A 176 -5.90 -16.51 10.10
C LEU A 176 -7.32 -16.49 9.56
N ASP A 177 -7.52 -16.06 8.32
CA ASP A 177 -8.84 -16.05 7.67
C ASP A 177 -9.41 -17.46 7.51
N LYS A 178 -8.54 -18.47 7.34
CA LYS A 178 -8.94 -19.88 7.30
C LYS A 178 -9.22 -20.42 8.72
N TYR A 179 -8.28 -20.19 9.65
CA TYR A 179 -8.35 -20.69 11.02
C TYR A 179 -9.60 -20.19 11.75
N LEU A 180 -9.91 -18.90 11.64
CA LEU A 180 -11.05 -18.27 12.31
C LEU A 180 -12.42 -18.61 11.70
N LYS A 181 -12.49 -19.34 10.58
CA LYS A 181 -13.76 -19.90 10.09
C LYS A 181 -14.24 -21.07 10.95
N ASP A 182 -13.30 -21.86 11.45
CA ASP A 182 -13.58 -23.11 12.15
C ASP A 182 -13.31 -22.99 13.67
N ASN A 183 -12.66 -21.92 14.11
CA ASN A 183 -12.28 -21.68 15.49
C ASN A 183 -12.79 -20.32 15.98
N SER A 184 -12.96 -20.19 17.30
CA SER A 184 -13.34 -18.93 17.93
C SER A 184 -12.21 -17.92 17.87
N GLY A 185 -12.57 -16.66 17.83
CA GLY A 185 -11.65 -15.52 17.93
C GLY A 185 -12.04 -14.36 17.03
N CYS A 186 -11.48 -13.22 17.34
CA CYS A 186 -11.59 -11.99 16.55
C CYS A 186 -10.20 -11.45 16.25
N ILE A 187 -9.98 -11.00 15.03
CA ILE A 187 -8.73 -10.38 14.60
C ILE A 187 -8.85 -8.86 14.68
N ASP A 188 -7.84 -8.21 15.23
CA ASP A 188 -7.66 -6.77 15.20
C ASP A 188 -6.26 -6.41 14.66
N TYR A 189 -6.08 -5.15 14.26
CA TYR A 189 -4.94 -4.64 13.51
C TYR A 189 -4.26 -3.53 14.30
N ILE A 190 -3.02 -3.77 14.72
CA ILE A 190 -2.33 -2.96 15.70
C ILE A 190 -1.08 -2.31 15.08
N HIS A 191 -0.93 -1.02 15.35
CA HIS A 191 0.29 -0.27 15.09
C HIS A 191 1.17 -0.24 16.34
N GLY A 192 2.45 -0.53 16.15
CA GLY A 192 3.45 -0.47 17.21
C GLY A 192 3.56 -1.77 18.01
N GLU A 193 4.81 -2.17 18.22
CA GLU A 193 5.19 -3.40 18.92
C GLU A 193 4.83 -3.35 20.40
N ASP A 194 5.00 -2.19 21.05
CA ASP A 194 4.71 -2.03 22.49
C ASP A 194 3.23 -2.24 22.80
N VAL A 195 2.35 -1.70 21.95
CA VAL A 195 0.90 -1.88 22.05
C VAL A 195 0.53 -3.34 21.82
N LEU A 196 1.14 -3.99 20.82
CA LEU A 196 0.94 -5.40 20.56
C LEU A 196 1.28 -6.26 21.77
N LYS A 197 2.46 -6.05 22.37
CA LYS A 197 2.92 -6.79 23.54
C LYS A 197 2.03 -6.57 24.76
N GLU A 198 1.53 -5.36 24.95
CA GLU A 198 0.64 -5.05 26.07
C GLU A 198 -0.70 -5.79 25.95
N LEU A 199 -1.33 -5.72 24.77
CA LEU A 199 -2.60 -6.41 24.51
C LEU A 199 -2.45 -7.93 24.61
N SER A 200 -1.30 -8.47 24.23
CA SER A 200 -1.02 -9.91 24.25
C SER A 200 -0.89 -10.50 25.67
N LYS A 201 -0.89 -9.68 26.72
CA LYS A 201 -0.89 -10.14 28.11
C LYS A 201 -2.27 -10.57 28.58
N GLU A 202 -3.32 -10.17 27.90
CA GLU A 202 -4.69 -10.53 28.22
C GLU A 202 -4.95 -12.02 28.01
N GLU A 203 -5.87 -12.58 28.78
CA GLU A 203 -6.26 -13.98 28.64
C GLU A 203 -6.87 -14.25 27.26
N GLN A 204 -6.63 -15.43 26.71
CA GLN A 204 -7.12 -15.85 25.39
C GLN A 204 -6.76 -14.87 24.25
N THR A 205 -5.60 -14.24 24.37
CA THR A 205 -5.12 -13.25 23.41
C THR A 205 -3.71 -13.60 22.93
N ILE A 206 -3.49 -13.47 21.62
CA ILE A 206 -2.19 -13.64 20.99
C ILE A 206 -1.91 -12.49 20.03
N GLY A 207 -0.72 -11.91 20.14
CA GLY A 207 -0.18 -10.93 19.21
C GLY A 207 0.79 -11.57 18.24
N ILE A 208 0.69 -11.23 16.98
CA ILE A 208 1.62 -11.65 15.93
C ILE A 208 2.31 -10.40 15.38
N GLU A 209 3.59 -10.25 15.67
CA GLU A 209 4.45 -9.22 15.14
C GLU A 209 4.91 -9.62 13.75
N LEU A 210 4.60 -8.75 12.78
CA LEU A 210 4.96 -8.94 11.38
C LEU A 210 6.12 -8.02 10.99
N PRO A 211 7.04 -8.46 10.14
CA PRO A 211 8.09 -7.61 9.61
C PRO A 211 7.52 -6.52 8.69
N ALA A 212 8.20 -5.39 8.60
CA ALA A 212 7.91 -4.38 7.61
C ALA A 212 8.11 -4.94 6.20
N MET A 213 7.26 -4.51 5.27
CA MET A 213 7.44 -4.79 3.85
C MET A 213 8.46 -3.81 3.26
N GLU A 214 9.43 -4.31 2.52
CA GLU A 214 10.34 -3.47 1.75
C GLU A 214 9.66 -2.93 0.48
N LYS A 215 10.02 -1.72 0.06
CA LYS A 215 9.39 -1.05 -1.08
C LYS A 215 9.53 -1.80 -2.40
N ASP A 216 10.63 -2.51 -2.59
CA ASP A 216 10.91 -3.32 -3.77
C ASP A 216 10.14 -4.66 -3.80
N GLN A 217 9.52 -5.06 -2.69
CA GLN A 217 8.66 -6.23 -2.62
C GLN A 217 7.23 -5.95 -3.12
N LEU A 218 6.78 -4.69 -3.15
CA LEU A 218 5.39 -4.35 -3.45
C LEU A 218 4.94 -4.87 -4.82
N PHE A 219 5.61 -4.46 -5.89
CA PHE A 219 5.21 -4.86 -7.25
C PHE A 219 5.38 -6.36 -7.51
N PRO A 220 6.53 -6.99 -7.18
CA PRO A 220 6.67 -8.42 -7.33
C PRO A 220 5.61 -9.24 -6.59
N SER A 221 5.30 -8.87 -5.34
CA SER A 221 4.26 -9.55 -4.55
C SER A 221 2.88 -9.44 -5.20
N VAL A 222 2.47 -8.23 -5.62
CA VAL A 222 1.17 -8.04 -6.26
C VAL A 222 1.07 -8.74 -7.61
N MET A 223 2.15 -8.80 -8.39
CA MET A 223 2.17 -9.52 -9.67
C MET A 223 2.11 -11.05 -9.50
N THR A 224 2.67 -11.57 -8.40
CA THR A 224 2.72 -13.01 -8.12
C THR A 224 1.46 -13.50 -7.41
N ASP A 225 1.03 -12.79 -6.36
CA ASP A 225 0.00 -13.25 -5.42
C ASP A 225 -1.32 -12.46 -5.53
N GLY A 226 -1.35 -11.42 -6.35
CA GLY A 226 -2.51 -10.55 -6.52
C GLY A 226 -2.57 -9.41 -5.50
N THR A 227 -3.77 -8.88 -5.28
CA THR A 227 -3.99 -7.76 -4.37
C THR A 227 -3.52 -8.06 -2.96
N LEU A 228 -2.78 -7.13 -2.35
CA LEU A 228 -2.33 -7.26 -0.97
C LEU A 228 -3.52 -7.43 0.00
N PRO A 229 -3.35 -8.18 1.08
CA PRO A 229 -4.32 -8.26 2.15
C PRO A 229 -4.64 -6.88 2.72
N ARG A 230 -5.85 -6.75 3.28
CA ARG A 230 -6.20 -5.53 4.02
C ARG A 230 -5.22 -5.30 5.17
N LYS A 231 -4.88 -4.03 5.40
CA LYS A 231 -3.99 -3.67 6.49
C LYS A 231 -2.63 -4.36 6.43
N THR A 232 -2.00 -4.35 5.25
CA THR A 232 -0.64 -4.88 5.04
C THR A 232 0.41 -3.96 5.66
N PHE A 233 0.28 -2.66 5.43
CA PHE A 233 1.17 -1.63 5.96
C PHE A 233 0.42 -0.31 6.14
N SER A 234 1.05 0.61 6.85
CA SER A 234 0.67 2.01 6.93
C SER A 234 1.76 2.87 6.31
N MET A 235 1.37 3.94 5.62
CA MET A 235 2.29 4.98 5.16
C MET A 235 2.03 6.23 5.97
N GLY A 236 3.05 6.67 6.73
CA GLY A 236 3.01 7.86 7.56
C GLY A 236 1.99 7.82 8.71
N HIS A 237 2.15 8.72 9.64
CA HIS A 237 1.23 8.93 10.74
C HIS A 237 -0.03 9.69 10.29
N ALA A 238 -1.11 9.59 11.04
CA ALA A 238 -2.36 10.30 10.73
C ALA A 238 -2.18 11.83 10.66
N SER A 239 -1.24 12.38 11.43
CA SER A 239 -0.88 13.81 11.44
C SER A 239 -0.15 14.27 10.17
N GLU A 240 0.47 13.34 9.43
CA GLU A 240 1.22 13.62 8.20
C GLU A 240 0.34 13.57 6.95
N LYS A 241 -0.91 13.08 7.09
CA LYS A 241 -1.86 13.04 5.99
C LYS A 241 -2.40 14.44 5.72
N ARG A 242 -2.03 14.98 4.56
CA ARG A 242 -2.50 16.30 4.14
C ARG A 242 -3.92 16.26 3.58
N TYR A 243 -4.56 17.41 3.62
CA TYR A 243 -5.88 17.61 3.01
C TYR A 243 -5.79 17.66 1.48
N TYR A 244 -6.88 17.33 0.81
CA TYR A 244 -7.00 17.54 -0.63
C TYR A 244 -6.95 19.02 -0.94
N ILE A 245 -6.02 19.43 -1.80
CA ILE A 245 -5.78 20.82 -2.16
C ILE A 245 -6.33 21.11 -3.56
N GLU A 246 -6.34 20.10 -4.40
CA GLU A 246 -6.72 20.18 -5.80
C GLU A 246 -7.97 19.36 -6.06
N GLY A 247 -8.80 19.84 -6.98
CA GLY A 247 -10.01 19.18 -7.39
C GLY A 247 -10.29 19.37 -8.88
N ARG A 248 -10.97 18.40 -9.47
CA ARG A 248 -11.38 18.44 -10.87
C ARG A 248 -12.87 18.23 -10.99
N ALA A 249 -13.52 19.08 -11.78
CA ALA A 249 -14.93 18.90 -12.12
C ALA A 249 -15.12 17.65 -13.00
N ILE A 250 -16.16 16.87 -12.71
CA ILE A 250 -16.52 15.64 -13.42
C ILE A 250 -17.90 15.73 -14.11
N LYS A 251 -18.50 16.94 -14.12
CA LYS A 251 -19.77 17.24 -14.78
C LYS A 251 -19.57 18.36 -15.80
#